data_6c2cd4d9c8a3ec75605d11dc13bdadc2
#
_entry.id   6c2cd4d9c8a3ec75605d11dc13bdadc2
#
_cell.length_a   1.000
_cell.length_b   1.000
_cell.length_c   1.000
_cell.angle_alpha   90.00
_cell.angle_beta   90.00
_cell.angle_gamma   90.00
#
_symmetry.space_group_name_H-M   'P 1'
#
loop_
_entity.id
_entity.type
_entity.pdbx_description
1 polymer ?
#
loop_
_entity_poly.entity_id
_entity_poly.type
_entity_poly.pdbx_seq_one_letter_code
_entity_poly.pdbx_strand_id
1 'polypeptide(L)'
;MLKKDFLWGGALAAHQFEGGVLNTSKGYSVADVMTAGAHGVPREITDGVVEGKYYPNHVGIDFYGHYKEDIAMFADMGFKCFRTSIAWTRIFPLGDEKEPNEEGLQFYDDVFDELLKYGIEPVITLSHFEMPYHLAKEYGGFMNRKAIDFFVKFAEVCFKRYKNKVKYWMTFNEINNQMNFKNDIFGWTNSGAHFGNYDNPEEAMYICGHHTLVASAKAVKIGKEINPDFKIGNMIAMVPIYPFSCRPADQVLAQQQMHDRFFFCDVQCRGHYPAYALKMFERKGFNIDITEEDKKALAEGTVDYIGFSYYMTNVVDSTVTKDVSKSTDGSSEHSVKNPYIKESDWGWAIDPEGLRYALNMFYERYEKPLFIVENGFGAIDVKEEDGSCHDPYRIDYLRAHIEEMKKAVEEDGVDLMGYTPWGCIDCVSFTTGEMKKRYGFIYVDRDNEGNGTLERSKKDSYDWYKKVIASNGEELD
;
A
#
# COMPACT_ATOMS: atom_id res chain seq x y z
N MET A 1 8.87 -24.84 8.77
CA MET A 1 8.11 -24.89 7.49
C MET A 1 6.93 -23.93 7.55
N LEU A 2 6.66 -23.24 6.46
CA LEU A 2 5.48 -22.39 6.34
C LEU A 2 4.19 -23.23 6.44
N LYS A 3 3.08 -22.59 6.83
CA LYS A 3 1.77 -23.28 6.93
C LYS A 3 1.36 -23.84 5.56
N LYS A 4 0.61 -24.96 5.55
CA LYS A 4 0.11 -25.57 4.28
C LYS A 4 -0.88 -24.67 3.53
N ASP A 5 -1.58 -23.81 4.25
CA ASP A 5 -2.55 -22.85 3.76
C ASP A 5 -1.94 -21.44 3.63
N PHE A 6 -0.61 -21.35 3.54
CA PHE A 6 0.10 -20.07 3.38
C PHE A 6 -0.33 -19.36 2.09
N LEU A 7 -0.69 -18.10 2.21
CA LEU A 7 -1.25 -17.30 1.12
C LEU A 7 -0.14 -16.72 0.22
N TRP A 8 0.36 -17.55 -0.68
CA TRP A 8 1.24 -17.11 -1.75
C TRP A 8 0.45 -16.39 -2.85
N GLY A 9 0.93 -15.25 -3.34
CA GLY A 9 0.24 -14.55 -4.41
C GLY A 9 1.01 -13.36 -4.94
N GLY A 10 0.29 -12.34 -5.37
CA GLY A 10 0.83 -11.07 -5.83
C GLY A 10 -0.07 -9.90 -5.46
N ALA A 11 0.47 -8.69 -5.53
CA ALA A 11 -0.22 -7.47 -5.12
C ALA A 11 -0.19 -6.37 -6.18
N LEU A 12 -1.28 -5.62 -6.29
CA LEU A 12 -1.46 -4.43 -7.13
C LEU A 12 -2.38 -3.42 -6.44
N ALA A 13 -2.48 -2.22 -7.00
CA ALA A 13 -3.44 -1.18 -6.59
C ALA A 13 -4.25 -0.70 -7.79
N ALA A 14 -5.57 -0.60 -7.63
CA ALA A 14 -6.51 -0.29 -8.72
C ALA A 14 -6.07 0.90 -9.58
N HIS A 15 -5.67 2.03 -8.98
CA HIS A 15 -5.28 3.23 -9.71
C HIS A 15 -4.01 3.07 -10.58
N GLN A 16 -3.15 2.07 -10.28
CA GLN A 16 -1.88 1.89 -11.00
C GLN A 16 -2.02 0.96 -12.22
N PHE A 17 -3.09 0.15 -12.28
CA PHE A 17 -3.19 -0.87 -13.32
C PHE A 17 -4.54 -0.98 -14.02
N GLU A 18 -5.66 -0.64 -13.36
CA GLU A 18 -7.00 -0.87 -13.92
C GLU A 18 -7.32 -0.01 -15.14
N GLY A 19 -7.07 1.30 -15.07
CA GLY A 19 -7.52 2.24 -16.09
C GLY A 19 -9.04 2.44 -16.09
N GLY A 20 -9.61 2.73 -17.25
CA GLY A 20 -11.05 2.79 -17.48
C GLY A 20 -11.72 4.12 -17.13
N VAL A 21 -11.01 5.13 -16.61
CA VAL A 21 -11.65 6.43 -16.26
C VAL A 21 -12.15 7.20 -17.48
N LEU A 22 -11.58 6.95 -18.66
CA LEU A 22 -11.94 7.66 -19.88
C LEU A 22 -13.16 7.06 -20.62
N ASN A 23 -13.54 5.82 -20.32
CA ASN A 23 -14.51 5.05 -21.11
C ASN A 23 -15.53 4.28 -20.26
N THR A 24 -15.62 4.57 -18.97
CA THR A 24 -16.59 3.99 -18.04
C THR A 24 -17.23 5.08 -17.18
N SER A 25 -18.15 4.71 -16.29
CA SER A 25 -18.75 5.62 -15.31
C SER A 25 -17.88 5.89 -14.08
N LYS A 26 -16.61 5.43 -14.07
CA LYS A 26 -15.64 5.73 -13.01
C LYS A 26 -15.39 7.24 -12.91
N GLY A 27 -15.49 7.81 -11.70
CA GLY A 27 -15.09 9.19 -11.43
C GLY A 27 -13.57 9.36 -11.32
N TYR A 28 -13.11 10.60 -11.29
CA TYR A 28 -11.70 10.91 -11.02
C TYR A 28 -11.37 10.76 -9.54
N SER A 29 -10.26 10.08 -9.26
CA SER A 29 -9.65 10.03 -7.94
C SER A 29 -8.53 11.08 -7.80
N VAL A 30 -8.02 11.23 -6.59
CA VAL A 30 -6.81 12.06 -6.33
C VAL A 30 -5.60 11.60 -7.14
N ALA A 31 -5.50 10.30 -7.47
CA ALA A 31 -4.44 9.76 -8.32
C ALA A 31 -4.62 10.11 -9.82
N ASP A 32 -5.85 10.30 -10.27
CA ASP A 32 -6.18 10.60 -11.65
C ASP A 32 -5.88 12.07 -12.03
N VAL A 33 -5.61 12.93 -11.06
CA VAL A 33 -5.17 14.32 -11.26
C VAL A 33 -3.68 14.51 -10.94
N MET A 34 -2.90 13.43 -10.94
CA MET A 34 -1.45 13.44 -10.79
C MET A 34 -0.79 13.10 -12.12
N THR A 35 0.02 14.02 -12.63
CA THR A 35 0.73 13.83 -13.91
C THR A 35 1.79 12.73 -13.82
N ALA A 36 2.32 12.29 -14.97
CA ALA A 36 3.57 11.55 -14.99
C ALA A 36 4.71 12.42 -14.43
N GLY A 37 5.62 11.78 -13.71
CA GLY A 37 6.93 12.30 -13.35
C GLY A 37 8.01 11.43 -13.97
N ALA A 38 9.20 11.42 -13.36
CA ALA A 38 10.31 10.55 -13.73
C ALA A 38 11.25 10.37 -12.53
N HIS A 39 12.28 9.52 -12.67
CA HIS A 39 13.33 9.45 -11.65
C HIS A 39 13.96 10.84 -11.44
N GLY A 40 13.86 11.37 -10.21
CA GLY A 40 14.32 12.73 -9.88
C GLY A 40 13.39 13.87 -10.31
N VAL A 41 12.26 13.58 -10.97
CA VAL A 41 11.25 14.58 -11.38
C VAL A 41 9.93 14.23 -10.68
N PRO A 42 9.47 15.06 -9.72
CA PRO A 42 8.22 14.77 -9.00
C PRO A 42 7.00 14.84 -9.93
N ARG A 43 5.97 14.07 -9.59
CA ARG A 43 4.63 14.19 -10.17
C ARG A 43 4.03 15.54 -9.76
N GLU A 44 3.25 16.14 -10.64
CA GLU A 44 2.48 17.34 -10.35
C GLU A 44 1.04 16.97 -9.98
N ILE A 45 0.53 17.53 -8.89
CA ILE A 45 -0.88 17.47 -8.51
C ILE A 45 -1.57 18.67 -9.17
N THR A 46 -2.54 18.41 -10.07
CA THR A 46 -3.24 19.46 -10.82
C THR A 46 -4.64 19.70 -10.27
N ASP A 47 -5.17 20.92 -10.47
CA ASP A 47 -6.58 21.20 -10.17
C ASP A 47 -7.49 20.68 -11.31
N GLY A 48 -7.84 19.41 -11.19
CA GLY A 48 -8.52 18.66 -12.24
C GLY A 48 -7.57 18.21 -13.36
N VAL A 49 -8.16 17.62 -14.40
CA VAL A 49 -7.42 17.19 -15.59
C VAL A 49 -7.16 18.39 -16.50
N VAL A 50 -5.89 18.65 -16.80
CA VAL A 50 -5.43 19.77 -17.62
C VAL A 50 -5.11 19.26 -19.03
N GLU A 51 -5.66 19.92 -20.06
CA GLU A 51 -5.39 19.60 -21.46
C GLU A 51 -3.89 19.69 -21.78
N GLY A 52 -3.38 18.70 -22.53
CA GLY A 52 -1.98 18.61 -22.91
C GLY A 52 -1.04 18.03 -21.85
N LYS A 53 -1.52 17.72 -20.64
CA LYS A 53 -0.75 16.98 -19.65
C LYS A 53 -1.05 15.48 -19.71
N TYR A 54 -0.04 14.66 -19.40
CA TYR A 54 -0.15 13.21 -19.40
C TYR A 54 -0.42 12.66 -17.99
N TYR A 55 -1.49 11.86 -17.88
CA TYR A 55 -1.94 11.21 -16.66
C TYR A 55 -1.88 9.68 -16.82
N PRO A 56 -0.81 9.02 -16.39
CA PRO A 56 -0.58 7.60 -16.70
C PRO A 56 -1.62 6.67 -16.06
N ASN A 57 -2.23 7.08 -14.95
CA ASN A 57 -3.23 6.30 -14.23
C ASN A 57 -4.57 6.19 -14.98
N HIS A 58 -4.86 7.08 -15.94
CA HIS A 58 -6.12 7.03 -16.71
C HIS A 58 -6.28 5.73 -17.51
N VAL A 59 -5.17 5.16 -17.97
CA VAL A 59 -5.13 3.89 -18.69
C VAL A 59 -4.56 2.75 -17.82
N GLY A 60 -3.60 3.06 -16.94
CA GLY A 60 -2.87 2.01 -16.21
C GLY A 60 -2.22 1.05 -17.19
N ILE A 61 -2.57 -0.22 -17.10
CA ILE A 61 -2.25 -1.25 -18.10
C ILE A 61 -3.52 -1.86 -18.74
N ASP A 62 -4.64 -1.15 -18.58
CA ASP A 62 -5.96 -1.58 -19.04
C ASP A 62 -6.39 -2.96 -18.50
N PHE A 63 -6.17 -3.18 -17.21
CA PHE A 63 -6.68 -4.40 -16.56
C PHE A 63 -8.20 -4.49 -16.67
N TYR A 64 -8.89 -3.36 -16.72
CA TYR A 64 -10.34 -3.32 -16.91
C TYR A 64 -10.77 -4.12 -18.15
N GLY A 65 -10.03 -4.00 -19.25
CA GLY A 65 -10.27 -4.75 -20.48
C GLY A 65 -9.64 -6.16 -20.51
N HIS A 66 -8.59 -6.40 -19.70
CA HIS A 66 -7.75 -7.60 -19.80
C HIS A 66 -7.80 -8.51 -18.55
N TYR A 67 -8.65 -8.25 -17.56
CA TYR A 67 -8.63 -8.93 -16.25
C TYR A 67 -8.69 -10.46 -16.35
N LYS A 68 -9.43 -11.01 -17.32
CA LYS A 68 -9.52 -12.48 -17.50
C LYS A 68 -8.20 -13.09 -17.94
N GLU A 69 -7.51 -12.43 -18.85
CA GLU A 69 -6.19 -12.83 -19.34
C GLU A 69 -5.15 -12.74 -18.21
N ASP A 70 -5.10 -11.61 -17.53
CA ASP A 70 -4.16 -11.38 -16.44
C ASP A 70 -4.38 -12.37 -15.28
N ILE A 71 -5.64 -12.61 -14.87
CA ILE A 71 -5.99 -13.60 -13.84
C ILE A 71 -5.63 -15.02 -14.26
N ALA A 72 -5.80 -15.38 -15.54
CA ALA A 72 -5.37 -16.69 -16.04
C ALA A 72 -3.85 -16.88 -15.93
N MET A 73 -3.05 -15.81 -16.14
CA MET A 73 -1.61 -15.86 -15.92
C MET A 73 -1.26 -16.02 -14.42
N PHE A 74 -1.99 -15.35 -13.52
CA PHE A 74 -1.81 -15.53 -12.07
C PHE A 74 -2.14 -16.95 -11.64
N ALA A 75 -3.20 -17.55 -12.20
CA ALA A 75 -3.57 -18.92 -11.96
C ALA A 75 -2.49 -19.91 -12.47
N ASP A 76 -1.91 -19.67 -13.65
CA ASP A 76 -0.79 -20.47 -14.16
C ASP A 76 0.44 -20.38 -13.26
N MET A 77 0.72 -19.23 -12.66
CA MET A 77 1.76 -19.07 -11.63
C MET A 77 1.45 -19.81 -10.32
N GLY A 78 0.21 -20.26 -10.13
CA GLY A 78 -0.21 -20.99 -8.93
C GLY A 78 -0.60 -20.11 -7.75
N PHE A 79 -0.95 -18.86 -7.96
CA PHE A 79 -1.40 -17.95 -6.90
C PHE A 79 -2.49 -18.59 -6.04
N LYS A 80 -2.35 -18.47 -4.73
CA LYS A 80 -3.35 -18.83 -3.72
C LYS A 80 -4.21 -17.63 -3.33
N CYS A 81 -3.66 -16.42 -3.45
CA CYS A 81 -4.40 -15.19 -3.26
C CYS A 81 -3.94 -14.12 -4.26
N PHE A 82 -4.78 -13.13 -4.48
CA PHE A 82 -4.44 -11.91 -5.22
C PHE A 82 -4.88 -10.70 -4.40
N ARG A 83 -3.91 -9.85 -4.05
CA ARG A 83 -4.20 -8.62 -3.33
C ARG A 83 -4.36 -7.47 -4.31
N THR A 84 -5.50 -6.79 -4.22
CA THR A 84 -5.76 -5.55 -4.95
C THR A 84 -6.63 -4.60 -4.13
N SER A 85 -6.99 -3.45 -4.69
CA SER A 85 -7.92 -2.50 -4.09
C SER A 85 -9.21 -2.39 -4.91
N ILE A 86 -10.25 -1.83 -4.28
CA ILE A 86 -11.47 -1.38 -4.97
C ILE A 86 -11.32 0.12 -5.21
N ALA A 87 -11.35 0.57 -6.47
CA ALA A 87 -11.39 1.98 -6.77
C ALA A 87 -12.68 2.60 -6.20
N TRP A 88 -12.54 3.44 -5.18
CA TRP A 88 -13.68 4.09 -4.54
C TRP A 88 -14.55 4.81 -5.57
N THR A 89 -13.92 5.46 -6.54
CA THR A 89 -14.60 6.20 -7.62
C THR A 89 -15.32 5.34 -8.66
N ARG A 90 -15.13 4.01 -8.66
CA ARG A 90 -16.02 3.11 -9.42
C ARG A 90 -17.33 2.87 -8.70
N ILE A 91 -17.32 2.86 -7.39
CA ILE A 91 -18.48 2.59 -6.55
C ILE A 91 -19.26 3.87 -6.26
N PHE A 92 -18.55 4.96 -5.98
CA PHE A 92 -19.11 6.30 -5.79
C PHE A 92 -18.22 7.30 -6.55
N PRO A 93 -18.59 7.65 -7.80
CA PRO A 93 -17.77 8.50 -8.68
C PRO A 93 -17.38 9.86 -8.09
N LEU A 94 -18.23 10.49 -7.31
CA LEU A 94 -17.94 11.72 -6.56
C LEU A 94 -17.65 11.46 -5.07
N GLY A 95 -18.09 10.34 -4.53
CA GLY A 95 -17.88 9.93 -3.14
C GLY A 95 -19.02 10.29 -2.18
N ASP A 96 -19.87 11.24 -2.52
CA ASP A 96 -20.98 11.73 -1.69
C ASP A 96 -22.39 11.37 -2.23
N GLU A 97 -22.47 10.58 -3.30
CA GLU A 97 -23.74 10.11 -3.86
C GLU A 97 -24.56 9.30 -2.84
N LYS A 98 -25.85 9.30 -3.01
CA LYS A 98 -26.77 8.51 -2.17
C LYS A 98 -26.69 7.03 -2.47
N GLU A 99 -26.65 6.66 -3.75
CA GLU A 99 -26.64 5.29 -4.24
C GLU A 99 -25.31 4.95 -4.92
N PRO A 100 -24.84 3.70 -4.80
CA PRO A 100 -23.63 3.28 -5.47
C PRO A 100 -23.84 3.08 -6.98
N ASN A 101 -22.75 3.14 -7.72
CA ASN A 101 -22.72 2.87 -9.16
C ASN A 101 -22.70 1.36 -9.42
N GLU A 102 -23.77 0.83 -10.01
CA GLU A 102 -23.91 -0.60 -10.28
C GLU A 102 -22.88 -1.13 -11.30
N GLU A 103 -22.48 -0.32 -12.29
CA GLU A 103 -21.43 -0.72 -13.24
C GLU A 103 -20.12 -1.03 -12.53
N GLY A 104 -19.73 -0.20 -11.57
CA GLY A 104 -18.53 -0.42 -10.76
C GLY A 104 -18.63 -1.63 -9.85
N LEU A 105 -19.81 -1.83 -9.23
CA LEU A 105 -20.07 -3.01 -8.40
C LEU A 105 -19.99 -4.29 -9.22
N GLN A 106 -20.59 -4.32 -10.42
CA GLN A 106 -20.58 -5.48 -11.29
C GLN A 106 -19.16 -5.82 -11.79
N PHE A 107 -18.35 -4.81 -12.11
CA PHE A 107 -16.97 -5.05 -12.50
C PHE A 107 -16.20 -5.86 -11.45
N TYR A 108 -16.29 -5.49 -10.17
CA TYR A 108 -15.62 -6.24 -9.11
C TYR A 108 -16.29 -7.59 -8.82
N ASP A 109 -17.60 -7.74 -9.03
CA ASP A 109 -18.23 -9.06 -9.01
C ASP A 109 -17.58 -9.99 -10.04
N ASP A 110 -17.39 -9.50 -11.27
CA ASP A 110 -16.81 -10.27 -12.37
C ASP A 110 -15.33 -10.61 -12.10
N VAL A 111 -14.56 -9.66 -11.56
CA VAL A 111 -13.14 -9.88 -11.18
C VAL A 111 -13.03 -10.92 -10.08
N PHE A 112 -13.85 -10.84 -9.03
CA PHE A 112 -13.79 -11.78 -7.92
C PHE A 112 -14.28 -13.17 -8.32
N ASP A 113 -15.32 -13.26 -9.16
CA ASP A 113 -15.78 -14.53 -9.70
C ASP A 113 -14.71 -15.20 -10.58
N GLU A 114 -13.97 -14.43 -11.39
CA GLU A 114 -12.87 -14.96 -12.18
C GLU A 114 -11.71 -15.47 -11.30
N LEU A 115 -11.35 -14.74 -10.22
CA LEU A 115 -10.35 -15.19 -9.25
C LEU A 115 -10.79 -16.49 -8.58
N LEU A 116 -12.00 -16.54 -8.06
CA LEU A 116 -12.55 -17.72 -7.35
C LEU A 116 -12.70 -18.94 -8.25
N LYS A 117 -12.98 -18.76 -9.52
CA LYS A 117 -13.00 -19.82 -10.53
C LYS A 117 -11.69 -20.59 -10.59
N TYR A 118 -10.55 -19.94 -10.35
CA TYR A 118 -9.23 -20.55 -10.28
C TYR A 118 -8.79 -20.91 -8.85
N GLY A 119 -9.65 -20.70 -7.85
CA GLY A 119 -9.31 -20.94 -6.45
C GLY A 119 -8.33 -19.91 -5.87
N ILE A 120 -8.28 -18.71 -6.45
CA ILE A 120 -7.46 -17.59 -5.97
C ILE A 120 -8.32 -16.76 -5.01
N GLU A 121 -7.89 -16.65 -3.75
CA GLU A 121 -8.57 -15.86 -2.71
C GLU A 121 -8.37 -14.36 -2.95
N PRO A 122 -9.43 -13.55 -3.08
CA PRO A 122 -9.30 -12.11 -3.12
C PRO A 122 -8.88 -11.54 -1.77
N VAL A 123 -7.86 -10.68 -1.75
CA VAL A 123 -7.40 -9.93 -0.58
C VAL A 123 -7.55 -8.44 -0.92
N ILE A 124 -8.47 -7.75 -0.28
CA ILE A 124 -8.96 -6.46 -0.77
C ILE A 124 -8.62 -5.31 0.17
N THR A 125 -7.97 -4.29 -0.36
CA THR A 125 -7.80 -2.99 0.28
C THR A 125 -8.94 -2.07 -0.13
N LEU A 126 -9.66 -1.49 0.83
CA LEU A 126 -10.78 -0.58 0.54
C LEU A 126 -10.30 0.74 -0.05
N SER A 127 -9.30 1.38 0.55
CA SER A 127 -8.73 2.63 0.04
C SER A 127 -7.24 2.52 -0.18
N HIS A 128 -6.80 2.64 -1.44
CA HIS A 128 -5.40 2.60 -1.83
C HIS A 128 -5.04 3.84 -2.64
N PHE A 129 -4.91 4.99 -1.95
CA PHE A 129 -4.52 6.28 -2.53
C PHE A 129 -5.50 6.82 -3.59
N GLU A 130 -6.78 6.47 -3.48
CA GLU A 130 -7.81 6.73 -4.48
C GLU A 130 -9.07 7.40 -3.92
N MET A 131 -8.93 8.31 -2.95
CA MET A 131 -10.08 9.12 -2.56
C MET A 131 -10.69 9.80 -3.79
N PRO A 132 -12.03 9.88 -3.94
CA PRO A 132 -12.67 10.69 -4.98
C PRO A 132 -12.15 12.13 -4.96
N TYR A 133 -11.70 12.61 -6.13
CA TYR A 133 -11.17 13.98 -6.28
C TYR A 133 -12.18 15.04 -5.81
N HIS A 134 -13.45 14.81 -6.06
CA HIS A 134 -14.53 15.68 -5.58
C HIS A 134 -14.50 15.85 -4.05
N LEU A 135 -14.29 14.75 -3.29
CA LEU A 135 -14.20 14.84 -1.83
C LEU A 135 -12.96 15.64 -1.37
N ALA A 136 -11.86 15.49 -2.08
CA ALA A 136 -10.65 16.27 -1.80
C ALA A 136 -10.87 17.77 -2.09
N LYS A 137 -11.49 18.08 -3.23
CA LYS A 137 -11.71 19.46 -3.67
C LYS A 137 -12.80 20.19 -2.87
N GLU A 138 -13.97 19.60 -2.70
CA GLU A 138 -15.14 20.26 -2.10
C GLU A 138 -15.16 20.18 -0.58
N TYR A 139 -14.57 19.13 0.00
CA TYR A 139 -14.58 18.91 1.44
C TYR A 139 -13.21 19.04 2.10
N GLY A 140 -12.12 19.11 1.33
CA GLY A 140 -10.75 19.08 1.86
C GLY A 140 -10.34 17.71 2.38
N GLY A 141 -10.89 16.65 1.80
CA GLY A 141 -10.59 15.28 2.17
C GLY A 141 -10.87 14.96 3.63
N PHE A 142 -9.96 14.23 4.26
CA PHE A 142 -10.08 13.86 5.68
C PHE A 142 -9.81 15.02 6.67
N MET A 143 -9.49 16.23 6.22
CA MET A 143 -9.62 17.40 7.10
C MET A 143 -11.06 17.61 7.55
N ASN A 144 -12.02 17.24 6.72
CA ASN A 144 -13.44 17.32 7.04
C ASN A 144 -13.92 15.99 7.63
N ARG A 145 -14.49 16.06 8.83
CA ARG A 145 -15.02 14.90 9.54
C ARG A 145 -16.08 14.11 8.76
N LYS A 146 -16.81 14.74 7.83
CA LYS A 146 -17.76 14.05 6.93
C LYS A 146 -17.12 12.94 6.08
N ALA A 147 -15.81 13.04 5.81
CA ALA A 147 -15.10 12.00 5.07
C ALA A 147 -15.13 10.63 5.78
N ILE A 148 -15.29 10.61 7.10
CA ILE A 148 -15.50 9.39 7.88
C ILE A 148 -16.77 8.68 7.40
N ASP A 149 -17.89 9.40 7.31
CA ASP A 149 -19.18 8.82 6.94
C ASP A 149 -19.19 8.39 5.48
N PHE A 150 -18.55 9.14 4.57
CA PHE A 150 -18.41 8.77 3.18
C PHE A 150 -17.61 7.48 3.01
N PHE A 151 -16.49 7.34 3.71
CA PHE A 151 -15.68 6.13 3.68
C PHE A 151 -16.43 4.92 4.28
N VAL A 152 -17.08 5.10 5.42
CA VAL A 152 -17.85 4.03 6.08
C VAL A 152 -18.97 3.53 5.20
N LYS A 153 -19.68 4.44 4.51
CA LYS A 153 -20.73 4.07 3.53
C LYS A 153 -20.14 3.26 2.37
N PHE A 154 -19.02 3.68 1.80
CA PHE A 154 -18.33 2.95 0.76
C PHE A 154 -17.94 1.55 1.22
N ALA A 155 -17.32 1.44 2.40
CA ALA A 155 -16.94 0.17 2.99
C ALA A 155 -18.13 -0.77 3.22
N GLU A 156 -19.23 -0.23 3.78
CA GLU A 156 -20.44 -1.00 4.03
C GLU A 156 -21.05 -1.58 2.75
N VAL A 157 -21.11 -0.79 1.66
CA VAL A 157 -21.60 -1.25 0.36
C VAL A 157 -20.71 -2.38 -0.17
N CYS A 158 -19.38 -2.24 -0.12
CA CYS A 158 -18.46 -3.28 -0.55
C CYS A 158 -18.60 -4.56 0.30
N PHE A 159 -18.65 -4.46 1.62
CA PHE A 159 -18.83 -5.59 2.52
C PHE A 159 -20.13 -6.35 2.25
N LYS A 160 -21.25 -5.63 2.06
CA LYS A 160 -22.55 -6.24 1.75
C LYS A 160 -22.55 -6.93 0.40
N ARG A 161 -22.00 -6.27 -0.65
CA ARG A 161 -21.99 -6.80 -2.01
C ARG A 161 -21.14 -8.06 -2.12
N TYR A 162 -19.95 -8.04 -1.55
CA TYR A 162 -18.93 -9.09 -1.75
C TYR A 162 -18.78 -10.06 -0.57
N LYS A 163 -19.72 -10.07 0.38
CA LYS A 163 -19.66 -10.87 1.62
C LYS A 163 -19.43 -12.36 1.43
N ASN A 164 -19.82 -12.91 0.28
CA ASN A 164 -19.67 -14.33 -0.05
C ASN A 164 -18.47 -14.62 -0.97
N LYS A 165 -17.73 -13.57 -1.37
CA LYS A 165 -16.61 -13.67 -2.33
C LYS A 165 -15.28 -13.26 -1.73
N VAL A 166 -15.26 -12.34 -0.77
CA VAL A 166 -14.06 -11.77 -0.17
C VAL A 166 -14.07 -12.02 1.33
N LYS A 167 -13.01 -12.65 1.82
CA LYS A 167 -12.82 -12.93 3.24
C LYS A 167 -11.80 -11.97 3.89
N TYR A 168 -10.75 -11.59 3.15
CA TYR A 168 -9.63 -10.79 3.67
C TYR A 168 -9.72 -9.36 3.19
N TRP A 169 -9.77 -8.43 4.14
CA TRP A 169 -9.92 -7.01 3.90
C TRP A 169 -8.84 -6.20 4.60
N MET A 170 -8.50 -5.05 4.05
CA MET A 170 -7.71 -4.00 4.70
C MET A 170 -8.41 -2.66 4.47
N THR A 171 -8.33 -1.75 5.45
CA THR A 171 -9.06 -0.48 5.36
C THR A 171 -8.35 0.56 4.51
N PHE A 172 -7.16 0.98 4.90
CA PHE A 172 -6.35 1.97 4.18
C PHE A 172 -4.97 1.42 3.89
N ASN A 173 -4.48 1.63 2.66
CA ASN A 173 -3.11 1.29 2.29
C ASN A 173 -2.13 2.28 2.91
N GLU A 174 -1.04 1.74 3.50
CA GLU A 174 0.08 2.53 4.03
C GLU A 174 -0.38 3.80 4.76
N ILE A 175 -1.35 3.63 5.65
CA ILE A 175 -2.01 4.73 6.38
C ILE A 175 -1.01 5.67 7.06
N ASN A 176 0.17 5.16 7.42
CA ASN A 176 1.23 5.90 8.08
C ASN A 176 2.12 6.72 7.12
N ASN A 177 1.97 6.61 5.80
CA ASN A 177 2.75 7.43 4.86
C ASN A 177 2.43 8.93 4.98
N GLN A 178 1.22 9.29 5.41
CA GLN A 178 0.87 10.68 5.69
C GLN A 178 1.74 11.36 6.78
N MET A 179 2.47 10.58 7.59
CA MET A 179 3.48 11.12 8.53
C MET A 179 4.58 11.91 7.81
N ASN A 180 4.79 11.69 6.52
CA ASN A 180 5.67 12.51 5.68
C ASN A 180 4.99 13.82 5.26
N PHE A 181 4.41 14.54 6.20
CA PHE A 181 3.59 15.74 5.98
C PHE A 181 4.33 16.92 5.29
N LYS A 182 5.66 16.86 5.20
CA LYS A 182 6.48 17.84 4.47
C LYS A 182 6.45 17.64 2.95
N ASN A 183 5.95 16.50 2.47
CA ASN A 183 5.78 16.20 1.05
C ASN A 183 4.30 16.05 0.72
N ASP A 184 3.78 16.97 -0.09
CA ASP A 184 2.36 17.07 -0.43
C ASP A 184 1.76 15.79 -1.03
N ILE A 185 2.55 14.98 -1.72
CA ILE A 185 2.07 13.74 -2.34
C ILE A 185 1.43 12.79 -1.32
N PHE A 186 2.00 12.70 -0.11
CA PHE A 186 1.50 11.79 0.91
C PHE A 186 0.22 12.30 1.59
N GLY A 187 0.12 13.60 1.86
CA GLY A 187 -1.12 14.20 2.34
C GLY A 187 -2.25 14.07 1.32
N TRP A 188 -1.93 14.36 0.06
CA TRP A 188 -2.88 14.27 -1.04
C TRP A 188 -3.41 12.86 -1.26
N THR A 189 -2.54 11.86 -1.37
CA THR A 189 -2.93 10.48 -1.68
C THR A 189 -3.56 9.74 -0.51
N ASN A 190 -3.09 9.97 0.73
CA ASN A 190 -3.65 9.33 1.91
C ASN A 190 -4.92 10.01 2.42
N SER A 191 -5.00 11.34 2.32
CA SER A 191 -6.04 12.12 3.01
C SER A 191 -6.84 13.05 2.10
N GLY A 192 -6.48 13.22 0.83
CA GLY A 192 -7.09 14.20 -0.06
C GLY A 192 -6.82 15.64 0.38
N ALA A 193 -5.71 15.91 1.08
CA ALA A 193 -5.41 17.21 1.67
C ALA A 193 -3.97 17.65 1.38
N HIS A 194 -3.79 18.93 1.13
CA HIS A 194 -2.48 19.58 1.06
C HIS A 194 -2.14 20.14 2.44
N PHE A 195 -1.32 19.44 3.22
CA PHE A 195 -1.00 19.86 4.59
C PHE A 195 -0.28 21.21 4.63
N GLY A 196 0.51 21.55 3.60
CA GLY A 196 1.18 22.84 3.47
C GLY A 196 0.24 24.07 3.38
N ASN A 197 -1.06 23.86 3.13
CA ASN A 197 -2.06 24.94 3.10
C ASN A 197 -2.58 25.33 4.49
N TYR A 198 -2.17 24.62 5.54
CA TYR A 198 -2.60 24.88 6.92
C TYR A 198 -1.48 25.57 7.73
N ASP A 199 -1.86 26.37 8.73
CA ASP A 199 -0.90 27.09 9.58
C ASP A 199 0.10 26.17 10.28
N ASN A 200 -0.37 24.97 10.63
CA ASN A 200 0.46 23.91 11.19
C ASN A 200 0.27 22.60 10.40
N PRO A 201 1.12 22.31 9.41
CA PRO A 201 1.01 21.11 8.57
C PRO A 201 1.06 19.80 9.36
N GLU A 202 1.85 19.73 10.42
CA GLU A 202 1.93 18.52 11.26
C GLU A 202 0.64 18.28 12.05
N GLU A 203 0.04 19.31 12.61
CA GLU A 203 -1.26 19.22 13.27
C GLU A 203 -2.37 18.81 12.29
N ALA A 204 -2.39 19.42 11.10
CA ALA A 204 -3.32 19.05 10.03
C ALA A 204 -3.21 17.55 9.65
N MET A 205 -1.99 17.03 9.55
CA MET A 205 -1.74 15.63 9.33
C MET A 205 -2.33 14.76 10.44
N TYR A 206 -2.16 15.12 11.72
CA TYR A 206 -2.74 14.36 12.83
C TYR A 206 -4.27 14.47 12.91
N ILE A 207 -4.87 15.58 12.48
CA ILE A 207 -6.33 15.73 12.35
C ILE A 207 -6.84 14.75 11.27
N CYS A 208 -6.24 14.73 10.08
CA CYS A 208 -6.56 13.77 9.04
C CYS A 208 -6.32 12.32 9.50
N GLY A 209 -5.19 12.08 10.18
CA GLY A 209 -4.85 10.79 10.75
C GLY A 209 -5.88 10.30 11.76
N HIS A 210 -6.38 11.19 12.62
CA HIS A 210 -7.48 10.87 13.54
C HIS A 210 -8.75 10.45 12.79
N HIS A 211 -9.16 11.23 11.80
CA HIS A 211 -10.37 10.91 11.02
C HIS A 211 -10.24 9.60 10.22
N THR A 212 -9.05 9.32 9.64
CA THR A 212 -8.82 8.03 8.95
C THR A 212 -8.80 6.84 9.92
N LEU A 213 -8.25 7.02 11.14
CA LEU A 213 -8.29 5.98 12.19
C LEU A 213 -9.72 5.68 12.64
N VAL A 214 -10.54 6.71 12.86
CA VAL A 214 -11.97 6.54 13.23
C VAL A 214 -12.74 5.89 12.09
N ALA A 215 -12.51 6.30 10.83
CA ALA A 215 -13.14 5.70 9.66
C ALA A 215 -12.76 4.22 9.53
N SER A 216 -11.48 3.87 9.72
CA SER A 216 -11.00 2.50 9.74
C SER A 216 -11.69 1.66 10.83
N ALA A 217 -11.75 2.15 12.05
CA ALA A 217 -12.36 1.44 13.17
C ALA A 217 -13.87 1.21 12.97
N LYS A 218 -14.60 2.23 12.51
CA LYS A 218 -16.03 2.11 12.17
C LYS A 218 -16.25 1.09 11.04
N ALA A 219 -15.39 1.08 10.01
CA ALA A 219 -15.47 0.09 8.93
C ALA A 219 -15.19 -1.33 9.43
N VAL A 220 -14.18 -1.53 10.29
CA VAL A 220 -13.91 -2.85 10.91
C VAL A 220 -15.15 -3.35 11.66
N LYS A 221 -15.74 -2.51 12.50
CA LYS A 221 -16.94 -2.87 13.29
C LYS A 221 -18.09 -3.28 12.36
N ILE A 222 -18.44 -2.45 11.39
CA ILE A 222 -19.53 -2.74 10.43
C ILE A 222 -19.24 -4.01 9.63
N GLY A 223 -18.01 -4.21 9.18
CA GLY A 223 -17.60 -5.43 8.47
C GLY A 223 -17.84 -6.68 9.30
N LYS A 224 -17.48 -6.67 10.59
CA LYS A 224 -17.73 -7.80 11.51
C LYS A 224 -19.21 -8.02 11.83
N GLU A 225 -20.02 -6.97 11.85
CA GLU A 225 -21.49 -7.07 11.98
C GLU A 225 -22.14 -7.69 10.74
N ILE A 226 -21.62 -7.38 9.53
CA ILE A 226 -22.12 -7.94 8.25
C ILE A 226 -21.72 -9.42 8.10
N ASN A 227 -20.45 -9.74 8.43
CA ASN A 227 -19.92 -11.10 8.39
C ASN A 227 -18.83 -11.28 9.47
N PRO A 228 -19.14 -12.00 10.56
CA PRO A 228 -18.18 -12.26 11.63
C PRO A 228 -16.90 -13.02 11.19
N ASP A 229 -16.97 -13.74 10.06
CA ASP A 229 -15.85 -14.51 9.53
C ASP A 229 -14.86 -13.68 8.73
N PHE A 230 -15.18 -12.42 8.41
CA PHE A 230 -14.24 -11.51 7.78
C PHE A 230 -12.96 -11.37 8.60
N LYS A 231 -11.83 -11.35 7.92
CA LYS A 231 -10.54 -10.98 8.47
C LYS A 231 -10.21 -9.59 7.97
N ILE A 232 -10.26 -8.60 8.86
CA ILE A 232 -10.05 -7.20 8.51
C ILE A 232 -8.78 -6.72 9.18
N GLY A 233 -7.77 -6.40 8.37
CA GLY A 233 -6.47 -5.91 8.79
C GLY A 233 -6.28 -4.41 8.55
N ASN A 234 -5.17 -3.91 9.04
CA ASN A 234 -4.59 -2.64 8.61
C ASN A 234 -3.54 -2.88 7.53
N MET A 235 -2.98 -1.78 7.02
CA MET A 235 -1.83 -1.86 6.12
C MET A 235 -0.86 -0.71 6.41
N ILE A 236 0.38 -1.08 6.76
CA ILE A 236 1.42 -0.19 7.27
C ILE A 236 2.64 -0.21 6.36
N ALA A 237 3.15 0.96 5.96
CA ALA A 237 4.46 1.07 5.34
C ALA A 237 5.55 0.85 6.41
N MET A 238 6.19 -0.31 6.39
CA MET A 238 7.25 -0.63 7.34
C MET A 238 8.61 -0.37 6.73
N VAL A 239 9.28 0.63 7.24
CA VAL A 239 10.67 0.97 6.97
C VAL A 239 11.39 0.98 8.32
N PRO A 240 12.02 -0.12 8.74
CA PRO A 240 12.81 -0.14 9.97
C PRO A 240 13.88 0.93 9.96
N ILE A 241 14.10 1.58 11.08
CA ILE A 241 15.06 2.68 11.23
C ILE A 241 16.18 2.24 12.15
N TYR A 242 17.38 2.13 11.59
CA TYR A 242 18.56 1.76 12.35
C TYR A 242 19.29 2.99 12.89
N PRO A 243 19.83 2.94 14.10
CA PRO A 243 20.80 3.94 14.56
C PRO A 243 22.11 3.76 13.80
N PHE A 244 22.73 4.87 13.34
CA PHE A 244 24.00 4.82 12.62
C PHE A 244 25.16 4.28 13.47
N SER A 245 25.10 4.51 14.79
CA SER A 245 26.14 4.06 15.71
C SER A 245 25.56 3.64 17.07
N CYS A 246 26.41 3.11 17.94
CA CYS A 246 26.06 2.84 19.33
C CYS A 246 25.97 4.09 20.21
N ARG A 247 26.06 5.31 19.65
CA ARG A 247 25.85 6.56 20.38
C ARG A 247 24.44 6.59 20.99
N PRO A 248 24.27 6.85 22.31
CA PRO A 248 22.94 6.88 22.92
C PRO A 248 21.94 7.80 22.23
N ALA A 249 22.39 8.95 21.70
CA ALA A 249 21.52 9.86 20.94
C ALA A 249 20.99 9.25 19.64
N ASP A 250 21.79 8.45 18.91
CA ASP A 250 21.34 7.75 17.71
C ASP A 250 20.31 6.67 18.05
N GLN A 251 20.47 5.95 19.17
CA GLN A 251 19.52 4.94 19.64
C GLN A 251 18.17 5.57 19.98
N VAL A 252 18.17 6.68 20.73
CA VAL A 252 16.96 7.40 21.12
C VAL A 252 16.26 7.99 19.87
N LEU A 253 17.03 8.56 18.95
CA LEU A 253 16.49 9.10 17.69
C LEU A 253 15.80 8.03 16.85
N ALA A 254 16.46 6.88 16.64
CA ALA A 254 15.89 5.75 15.90
C ALA A 254 14.59 5.27 16.55
N GLN A 255 14.57 5.11 17.89
CA GLN A 255 13.37 4.73 18.63
C GLN A 255 12.23 5.76 18.46
N GLN A 256 12.53 7.05 18.52
CA GLN A 256 11.52 8.10 18.34
C GLN A 256 10.94 8.10 16.93
N GLN A 257 11.76 7.91 15.91
CA GLN A 257 11.27 7.81 14.54
C GLN A 257 10.50 6.51 14.28
N MET A 258 10.79 5.43 15.00
CA MET A 258 9.94 4.24 14.97
C MET A 258 8.57 4.46 15.62
N HIS A 259 8.40 5.43 16.53
CA HIS A 259 7.06 5.82 17.01
C HIS A 259 6.18 6.33 15.87
N ASP A 260 6.75 7.10 14.92
CA ASP A 260 6.02 7.58 13.74
C ASP A 260 5.58 6.41 12.84
N ARG A 261 6.43 5.38 12.67
CA ARG A 261 6.06 4.18 11.92
C ARG A 261 4.94 3.38 12.59
N PHE A 262 4.98 3.27 13.92
CA PHE A 262 4.01 2.48 14.68
C PHE A 262 2.73 3.23 15.07
N PHE A 263 2.69 4.54 15.01
CA PHE A 263 1.58 5.35 15.55
C PHE A 263 0.20 4.85 15.10
N PHE A 264 -0.02 4.71 13.80
CA PHE A 264 -1.30 4.23 13.26
C PHE A 264 -1.56 2.76 13.63
N CYS A 265 -0.55 1.92 13.54
CA CYS A 265 -0.64 0.51 13.92
C CYS A 265 -0.97 0.34 15.40
N ASP A 266 -0.34 1.13 16.29
CA ASP A 266 -0.64 1.13 17.71
C ASP A 266 -2.13 1.40 17.97
N VAL A 267 -2.69 2.42 17.32
CA VAL A 267 -4.11 2.77 17.51
C VAL A 267 -5.03 1.69 16.93
N GLN A 268 -4.76 1.21 15.72
CA GLN A 268 -5.59 0.21 15.04
C GLN A 268 -5.55 -1.17 15.73
N CYS A 269 -4.43 -1.52 16.37
CA CYS A 269 -4.29 -2.79 17.09
C CYS A 269 -4.78 -2.73 18.53
N ARG A 270 -4.60 -1.59 19.21
CA ARG A 270 -4.90 -1.44 20.65
C ARG A 270 -6.23 -0.76 20.93
N GLY A 271 -6.81 -0.06 19.95
CA GLY A 271 -8.08 0.65 20.10
C GLY A 271 -7.99 1.96 20.91
N HIS A 272 -6.80 2.46 21.14
CA HIS A 272 -6.58 3.74 21.85
C HIS A 272 -5.24 4.36 21.46
N TYR A 273 -5.09 5.65 21.69
CA TYR A 273 -3.85 6.37 21.46
C TYR A 273 -2.77 5.95 22.45
N PRO A 274 -1.53 5.69 21.99
CA PRO A 274 -0.41 5.39 22.87
C PRO A 274 0.02 6.64 23.66
N ALA A 275 0.55 6.42 24.86
CA ALA A 275 0.94 7.50 25.76
C ALA A 275 1.94 8.49 25.16
N TYR A 276 2.88 8.01 24.33
CA TYR A 276 3.85 8.89 23.66
C TYR A 276 3.17 9.88 22.70
N ALA A 277 2.10 9.46 22.01
CA ALA A 277 1.36 10.33 21.09
C ALA A 277 0.56 11.39 21.85
N LEU A 278 -0.19 11.01 22.88
CA LEU A 278 -0.92 11.98 23.71
C LEU A 278 0.01 13.01 24.34
N LYS A 279 1.18 12.57 24.82
CA LYS A 279 2.18 13.47 25.39
C LYS A 279 2.83 14.38 24.35
N MET A 280 2.99 13.89 23.12
CA MET A 280 3.48 14.70 22.01
C MET A 280 2.45 15.77 21.62
N PHE A 281 1.16 15.42 21.52
CA PHE A 281 0.09 16.38 21.23
C PHE A 281 0.04 17.49 22.29
N GLU A 282 0.08 17.15 23.57
CA GLU A 282 0.13 18.11 24.68
C GLU A 282 1.35 19.06 24.56
N ARG A 283 2.55 18.47 24.36
CA ARG A 283 3.81 19.23 24.29
C ARG A 283 3.86 20.18 23.09
N LYS A 284 3.29 19.77 21.94
CA LYS A 284 3.24 20.60 20.71
C LYS A 284 2.02 21.53 20.67
N GLY A 285 1.10 21.41 21.62
CA GLY A 285 -0.12 22.22 21.67
C GLY A 285 -1.11 21.89 20.56
N PHE A 286 -1.11 20.67 20.06
CA PHE A 286 -2.05 20.21 19.02
C PHE A 286 -3.47 20.07 19.59
N ASN A 287 -4.44 20.62 18.87
CA ASN A 287 -5.85 20.54 19.21
C ASN A 287 -6.59 19.57 18.29
N ILE A 288 -6.48 18.29 18.59
CA ILE A 288 -7.16 17.20 17.85
C ILE A 288 -8.44 16.88 18.59
N ASP A 289 -9.60 17.12 17.92
CA ASP A 289 -10.92 16.84 18.51
C ASP A 289 -11.21 15.33 18.55
N ILE A 290 -10.73 14.71 19.63
CA ILE A 290 -10.93 13.27 19.93
C ILE A 290 -12.14 13.13 20.86
N THR A 291 -13.31 12.86 20.30
CA THR A 291 -14.55 12.73 21.08
C THR A 291 -14.64 11.40 21.84
N GLU A 292 -15.54 11.30 22.81
CA GLU A 292 -15.81 10.03 23.52
C GLU A 292 -16.41 8.96 22.57
N GLU A 293 -17.15 9.39 21.54
CA GLU A 293 -17.65 8.49 20.48
C GLU A 293 -16.49 7.92 19.66
N ASP A 294 -15.49 8.75 19.35
CA ASP A 294 -14.29 8.29 18.64
C ASP A 294 -13.50 7.27 19.45
N LYS A 295 -13.28 7.54 20.73
CA LYS A 295 -12.58 6.60 21.62
C LYS A 295 -13.31 5.26 21.69
N LYS A 296 -14.64 5.28 21.75
CA LYS A 296 -15.47 4.08 21.69
C LYS A 296 -15.32 3.35 20.36
N ALA A 297 -15.41 4.08 19.23
CA ALA A 297 -15.26 3.50 17.90
C ALA A 297 -13.89 2.84 17.72
N LEU A 298 -12.81 3.50 18.14
CA LEU A 298 -11.45 2.95 18.10
C LEU A 298 -11.34 1.65 18.92
N ALA A 299 -11.90 1.63 20.14
CA ALA A 299 -11.84 0.47 21.01
C ALA A 299 -12.63 -0.74 20.46
N GLU A 300 -13.75 -0.50 19.78
CA GLU A 300 -14.62 -1.53 19.22
C GLU A 300 -14.19 -2.01 17.81
N GLY A 301 -13.32 -1.25 17.12
CA GLY A 301 -12.93 -1.49 15.73
C GLY A 301 -11.45 -1.85 15.56
N THR A 302 -10.87 -2.64 16.46
CA THR A 302 -9.49 -3.11 16.32
C THR A 302 -9.36 -4.18 15.23
N VAL A 303 -8.20 -4.20 14.56
CA VAL A 303 -7.93 -5.10 13.42
C VAL A 303 -7.63 -6.54 13.84
N ASP A 304 -7.93 -7.50 12.97
CA ASP A 304 -7.69 -8.92 13.19
C ASP A 304 -6.23 -9.31 12.92
N TYR A 305 -5.57 -8.69 11.93
CA TYR A 305 -4.19 -8.97 11.52
C TYR A 305 -3.50 -7.70 11.05
N ILE A 306 -2.19 -7.75 10.91
CA ILE A 306 -1.37 -6.63 10.43
C ILE A 306 -0.87 -6.96 9.03
N GLY A 307 -1.35 -6.24 8.02
CA GLY A 307 -0.76 -6.17 6.70
C GLY A 307 0.33 -5.09 6.67
N PHE A 308 1.40 -5.34 5.95
CA PHE A 308 2.45 -4.33 5.79
C PHE A 308 3.21 -4.47 4.48
N SER A 309 3.76 -3.35 4.01
CA SER A 309 4.76 -3.31 2.95
C SER A 309 6.17 -3.27 3.54
N TYR A 310 7.09 -3.95 2.87
CA TYR A 310 8.50 -3.86 3.17
C TYR A 310 9.31 -3.80 1.87
N TYR A 311 10.10 -2.75 1.72
CA TYR A 311 10.96 -2.57 0.55
C TYR A 311 12.42 -2.30 0.93
N MET A 312 12.66 -1.68 2.08
CA MET A 312 13.96 -1.19 2.50
C MET A 312 14.01 -0.85 3.98
N THR A 313 15.20 -0.51 4.46
CA THR A 313 15.47 0.07 5.77
C THR A 313 16.10 1.46 5.64
N ASN A 314 16.00 2.28 6.67
CA ASN A 314 16.67 3.57 6.79
C ASN A 314 17.63 3.59 7.98
N VAL A 315 18.62 4.48 7.91
CA VAL A 315 19.59 4.70 9.00
C VAL A 315 19.55 6.17 9.40
N VAL A 316 19.63 6.47 10.70
CA VAL A 316 19.64 7.84 11.22
C VAL A 316 20.87 8.13 12.05
N ASP A 317 21.44 9.33 11.84
CA ASP A 317 22.57 9.88 12.60
C ASP A 317 22.13 11.18 13.27
N SER A 318 22.20 11.24 14.58
CA SER A 318 21.78 12.41 15.39
C SER A 318 22.62 13.68 15.16
N THR A 319 23.72 13.55 14.43
CA THR A 319 24.61 14.68 14.09
C THR A 319 24.36 15.27 12.70
N VAL A 320 23.50 14.63 11.90
CA VAL A 320 23.16 15.05 10.53
C VAL A 320 21.78 15.66 10.49
N THR A 321 21.62 16.72 9.69
CA THR A 321 20.33 17.30 9.33
C THR A 321 20.35 17.70 7.86
N LYS A 322 19.34 17.26 7.08
CA LYS A 322 19.20 17.56 5.65
C LYS A 322 17.75 17.90 5.29
N ASP A 323 17.54 18.58 4.17
CA ASP A 323 16.20 18.81 3.61
C ASP A 323 15.68 17.52 2.95
N VAL A 324 14.47 17.12 3.32
CA VAL A 324 13.78 15.92 2.82
C VAL A 324 12.41 16.23 2.22
N SER A 325 12.10 17.50 1.96
CA SER A 325 10.80 17.92 1.43
C SER A 325 10.41 17.28 0.10
N LYS A 326 11.40 16.76 -0.66
CA LYS A 326 11.20 16.07 -1.94
C LYS A 326 11.43 14.56 -1.84
N SER A 327 11.72 14.02 -0.65
CA SER A 327 11.95 12.60 -0.48
C SER A 327 10.65 11.81 -0.56
N THR A 328 10.65 10.73 -1.32
CA THR A 328 9.53 9.78 -1.47
C THR A 328 9.84 8.39 -0.91
N ASP A 329 11.00 8.24 -0.28
CA ASP A 329 11.52 6.98 0.27
C ASP A 329 11.30 6.84 1.79
N GLY A 330 10.54 7.74 2.40
CA GLY A 330 10.32 7.77 3.84
C GLY A 330 11.54 8.18 4.67
N SER A 331 12.56 8.79 4.05
CA SER A 331 13.71 9.36 4.75
C SER A 331 13.30 10.53 5.65
N SER A 332 13.97 10.64 6.80
CA SER A 332 13.92 11.80 7.68
C SER A 332 15.10 12.75 7.45
N GLU A 333 15.04 13.93 8.04
CA GLU A 333 16.12 14.92 7.99
C GLU A 333 17.45 14.40 8.58
N HIS A 334 17.41 13.34 9.38
CA HIS A 334 18.59 12.69 9.97
C HIS A 334 19.04 11.42 9.23
N SER A 335 18.39 11.08 8.11
CA SER A 335 18.72 9.85 7.38
C SER A 335 20.08 9.94 6.71
N VAL A 336 20.85 8.85 6.84
CA VAL A 336 22.16 8.65 6.20
C VAL A 336 22.16 7.31 5.45
N LYS A 337 23.11 7.14 4.53
CA LYS A 337 23.30 5.87 3.82
C LYS A 337 23.83 4.79 4.77
N ASN A 338 23.29 3.58 4.65
CA ASN A 338 23.85 2.41 5.33
C ASN A 338 25.16 2.00 4.63
N PRO A 339 26.30 2.00 5.34
CA PRO A 339 27.58 1.67 4.72
C PRO A 339 27.79 0.16 4.44
N TYR A 340 26.90 -0.70 4.93
CA TYR A 340 27.05 -2.16 4.91
C TYR A 340 26.17 -2.85 3.86
N ILE A 341 25.19 -2.17 3.27
CA ILE A 341 24.25 -2.76 2.32
C ILE A 341 24.19 -1.98 1.01
N LYS A 342 23.84 -2.67 -0.06
CA LYS A 342 23.69 -2.10 -1.40
C LYS A 342 22.34 -1.38 -1.54
N GLU A 343 22.26 -0.49 -2.51
CA GLU A 343 21.04 0.20 -2.90
C GLU A 343 20.66 -0.17 -4.33
N SER A 344 19.35 -0.11 -4.61
CA SER A 344 18.79 -0.21 -5.96
C SER A 344 19.10 1.07 -6.77
N ASP A 345 18.78 1.07 -8.07
CA ASP A 345 18.91 2.24 -8.95
C ASP A 345 18.09 3.46 -8.46
N TRP A 346 17.07 3.23 -7.63
CA TRP A 346 16.27 4.28 -6.98
C TRP A 346 16.74 4.65 -5.58
N GLY A 347 17.93 4.18 -5.16
CA GLY A 347 18.52 4.51 -3.85
C GLY A 347 17.87 3.77 -2.66
N TRP A 348 17.11 2.71 -2.91
CA TRP A 348 16.48 1.94 -1.85
C TRP A 348 17.42 0.83 -1.35
N ALA A 349 17.63 0.78 -0.05
CA ALA A 349 18.48 -0.20 0.59
C ALA A 349 17.95 -1.63 0.38
N ILE A 350 18.80 -2.53 -0.12
CA ILE A 350 18.48 -3.96 -0.30
C ILE A 350 18.85 -4.69 0.98
N ASP A 351 17.87 -4.92 1.85
CA ASP A 351 18.09 -5.44 3.21
C ASP A 351 17.12 -6.60 3.54
N PRO A 352 17.47 -7.83 3.16
CA PRO A 352 16.64 -8.99 3.50
C PRO A 352 16.51 -9.25 5.00
N GLU A 353 17.60 -9.07 5.78
CA GLU A 353 17.57 -9.23 7.24
C GLU A 353 16.67 -8.20 7.92
N GLY A 354 16.53 -7.03 7.32
CA GLY A 354 15.59 -6.00 7.76
C GLY A 354 14.13 -6.45 7.68
N LEU A 355 13.76 -7.34 6.75
CA LEU A 355 12.44 -7.94 6.69
C LEU A 355 12.20 -8.86 7.90
N ARG A 356 13.17 -9.73 8.24
CA ARG A 356 13.09 -10.57 9.46
C ARG A 356 12.97 -9.71 10.71
N TYR A 357 13.76 -8.63 10.78
CA TYR A 357 13.69 -7.67 11.89
C TYR A 357 12.31 -6.98 11.98
N ALA A 358 11.75 -6.53 10.86
CA ALA A 358 10.41 -5.93 10.81
C ALA A 358 9.32 -6.89 11.28
N LEU A 359 9.37 -8.16 10.86
CA LEU A 359 8.43 -9.21 11.28
C LEU A 359 8.48 -9.41 12.79
N ASN A 360 9.68 -9.52 13.38
CA ASN A 360 9.85 -9.63 14.83
C ASN A 360 9.33 -8.39 15.55
N MET A 361 9.66 -7.18 15.09
CA MET A 361 9.18 -5.93 15.70
C MET A 361 7.65 -5.87 15.77
N PHE A 362 6.93 -6.27 14.73
CA PHE A 362 5.47 -6.31 14.74
C PHE A 362 4.93 -7.40 15.65
N TYR A 363 5.46 -8.62 15.53
CA TYR A 363 4.94 -9.76 16.24
C TYR A 363 5.15 -9.62 17.76
N GLU A 364 6.33 -9.23 18.21
CA GLU A 364 6.62 -8.95 19.62
C GLU A 364 5.76 -7.82 20.21
N ARG A 365 5.42 -6.81 19.36
CA ARG A 365 4.66 -5.65 19.83
C ARG A 365 3.17 -5.91 19.97
N TYR A 366 2.59 -6.76 19.12
CA TYR A 366 1.13 -6.89 19.00
C TYR A 366 0.60 -8.31 19.15
N GLU A 367 1.43 -9.34 18.98
CA GLU A 367 1.04 -10.77 19.01
C GLU A 367 -0.18 -11.07 18.11
N LYS A 368 -0.26 -10.38 16.95
CA LYS A 368 -1.30 -10.59 15.94
C LYS A 368 -0.71 -11.29 14.72
N PRO A 369 -1.51 -12.07 13.96
CA PRO A 369 -1.07 -12.60 12.67
C PRO A 369 -0.58 -11.49 11.76
N LEU A 370 0.50 -11.74 11.02
CA LEU A 370 1.11 -10.80 10.07
C LEU A 370 0.88 -11.25 8.64
N PHE A 371 0.83 -10.29 7.70
CA PHE A 371 0.76 -10.56 6.28
C PHE A 371 1.69 -9.58 5.54
N ILE A 372 2.70 -10.10 4.84
CA ILE A 372 3.52 -9.28 3.94
C ILE A 372 2.70 -9.08 2.66
N VAL A 373 1.98 -7.97 2.60
CA VAL A 373 1.07 -7.67 1.47
C VAL A 373 1.74 -6.90 0.35
N GLU A 374 2.97 -6.42 0.57
CA GLU A 374 3.84 -5.84 -0.46
C GLU A 374 5.31 -6.06 -0.11
N ASN A 375 6.07 -6.53 -1.09
CA ASN A 375 7.53 -6.55 -1.11
C ASN A 375 7.97 -6.63 -2.58
N GLY A 376 9.07 -6.03 -2.98
CA GLY A 376 9.46 -6.11 -4.38
C GLY A 376 10.64 -5.23 -4.74
N PHE A 377 11.13 -5.43 -5.96
CA PHE A 377 12.29 -4.76 -6.50
C PHE A 377 11.95 -4.05 -7.81
N GLY A 378 11.93 -2.72 -7.76
CA GLY A 378 11.78 -1.89 -8.96
C GLY A 378 13.07 -1.84 -9.75
N ALA A 379 13.02 -2.20 -11.04
CA ALA A 379 14.18 -2.23 -11.92
C ALA A 379 13.82 -1.75 -13.34
N ILE A 380 14.84 -1.46 -14.12
CA ILE A 380 14.71 -1.23 -15.57
C ILE A 380 14.86 -2.57 -16.25
N ASP A 381 13.73 -3.14 -16.69
CA ASP A 381 13.74 -4.40 -17.41
C ASP A 381 13.92 -4.14 -18.92
N VAL A 382 14.72 -4.98 -19.57
CA VAL A 382 14.97 -4.92 -21.00
C VAL A 382 14.30 -6.12 -21.66
N LYS A 383 13.48 -5.86 -22.68
CA LYS A 383 12.94 -6.92 -23.56
C LYS A 383 13.90 -7.11 -24.72
N GLU A 384 14.44 -8.32 -24.84
CA GLU A 384 15.38 -8.69 -25.90
C GLU A 384 14.69 -8.83 -27.26
N GLU A 385 15.46 -8.93 -28.36
CA GLU A 385 14.93 -9.06 -29.72
C GLU A 385 14.08 -10.33 -29.93
N ASP A 386 14.37 -11.40 -29.19
CA ASP A 386 13.60 -12.65 -29.21
C ASP A 386 12.34 -12.62 -28.34
N GLY A 387 12.09 -11.50 -27.67
CA GLY A 387 10.95 -11.28 -26.78
C GLY A 387 11.15 -11.73 -25.34
N SER A 388 12.30 -12.30 -24.97
CA SER A 388 12.64 -12.65 -23.60
C SER A 388 12.88 -11.41 -22.72
N CYS A 389 12.72 -11.56 -21.42
CA CYS A 389 13.06 -10.54 -20.42
C CYS A 389 13.77 -11.22 -19.26
N HIS A 390 15.08 -11.03 -19.17
CA HIS A 390 15.95 -11.62 -18.18
C HIS A 390 16.05 -10.70 -16.97
N ASP A 391 15.52 -11.14 -15.83
CA ASP A 391 15.47 -10.36 -14.58
C ASP A 391 16.03 -11.10 -13.35
N PRO A 392 17.26 -11.64 -13.42
CA PRO A 392 17.89 -12.38 -12.31
C PRO A 392 18.04 -11.55 -11.04
N TYR A 393 18.21 -10.24 -11.15
CA TYR A 393 18.28 -9.31 -10.02
C TYR A 393 16.97 -9.30 -9.20
N ARG A 394 15.81 -9.51 -9.83
CA ARG A 394 14.52 -9.62 -9.14
C ARG A 394 14.42 -10.95 -8.42
N ILE A 395 14.84 -12.03 -9.06
CA ILE A 395 14.93 -13.36 -8.45
C ILE A 395 15.81 -13.32 -7.21
N ASP A 396 17.03 -12.76 -7.33
CA ASP A 396 17.97 -12.67 -6.22
C ASP A 396 17.43 -11.87 -5.03
N TYR A 397 16.76 -10.73 -5.33
CA TYR A 397 16.12 -9.92 -4.29
C TYR A 397 15.01 -10.70 -3.56
N LEU A 398 14.10 -11.30 -4.31
CA LEU A 398 12.96 -12.02 -3.73
C LEU A 398 13.41 -13.29 -2.99
N ARG A 399 14.38 -14.04 -3.54
CA ARG A 399 14.97 -15.22 -2.89
C ARG A 399 15.50 -14.86 -1.50
N ALA A 400 16.37 -13.87 -1.41
CA ALA A 400 16.97 -13.45 -0.16
C ALA A 400 15.93 -13.00 0.88
N HIS A 401 14.88 -12.26 0.45
CA HIS A 401 13.80 -11.83 1.34
C HIS A 401 12.93 -13.00 1.80
N ILE A 402 12.63 -13.95 0.92
CA ILE A 402 11.86 -15.16 1.27
C ILE A 402 12.64 -16.03 2.26
N GLU A 403 13.96 -16.17 2.12
CA GLU A 403 14.80 -16.88 3.07
C GLU A 403 14.73 -16.27 4.48
N GLU A 404 14.84 -14.95 4.60
CA GLU A 404 14.73 -14.26 5.88
C GLU A 404 13.30 -14.30 6.46
N MET A 405 12.29 -14.20 5.62
CA MET A 405 10.90 -14.43 6.00
C MET A 405 10.68 -15.82 6.60
N LYS A 406 11.24 -16.87 5.97
CA LYS A 406 11.16 -18.25 6.48
C LYS A 406 11.83 -18.37 7.85
N LYS A 407 13.02 -17.76 8.05
CA LYS A 407 13.69 -17.75 9.36
C LYS A 407 12.83 -17.08 10.43
N ALA A 408 12.17 -15.96 10.14
CA ALA A 408 11.25 -15.32 11.08
C ALA A 408 10.13 -16.27 11.55
N VAL A 409 9.60 -17.11 10.66
CA VAL A 409 8.57 -18.11 10.99
C VAL A 409 9.16 -19.32 11.72
N GLU A 410 10.26 -19.87 11.22
CA GLU A 410 10.78 -21.17 11.65
C GLU A 410 11.67 -21.09 12.90
N GLU A 411 12.43 -20.01 13.03
CA GLU A 411 13.36 -19.80 14.13
C GLU A 411 12.81 -18.85 15.20
N ASP A 412 12.11 -17.76 14.77
CA ASP A 412 11.65 -16.73 15.70
C ASP A 412 10.18 -16.92 16.12
N GLY A 413 9.42 -17.81 15.44
CA GLY A 413 8.05 -18.16 15.81
C GLY A 413 6.98 -17.16 15.41
N VAL A 414 7.26 -16.31 14.42
CA VAL A 414 6.30 -15.33 13.89
C VAL A 414 5.11 -16.03 13.23
N ASP A 415 3.88 -15.62 13.57
CA ASP A 415 2.66 -16.07 12.91
C ASP A 415 2.44 -15.28 11.62
N LEU A 416 2.91 -15.82 10.49
CA LEU A 416 2.78 -15.22 9.17
C LEU A 416 1.72 -15.94 8.33
N MET A 417 0.79 -15.17 7.74
CA MET A 417 -0.33 -15.68 6.96
C MET A 417 0.00 -15.87 5.49
N GLY A 418 0.82 -14.99 4.92
CA GLY A 418 1.06 -14.96 3.48
C GLY A 418 2.11 -13.95 3.04
N TYR A 419 2.40 -14.01 1.73
CA TYR A 419 3.37 -13.15 1.06
C TYR A 419 2.89 -12.83 -0.36
N THR A 420 2.74 -11.54 -0.66
CA THR A 420 2.32 -11.06 -1.98
C THR A 420 3.31 -10.00 -2.49
N PRO A 421 4.25 -10.38 -3.38
CA PRO A 421 5.12 -9.40 -4.02
C PRO A 421 4.34 -8.31 -4.72
N TRP A 422 4.85 -7.08 -4.61
CA TRP A 422 4.28 -5.91 -5.24
C TRP A 422 4.50 -5.90 -6.75
N GLY A 423 3.46 -5.52 -7.48
CA GLY A 423 3.54 -5.35 -8.91
C GLY A 423 3.72 -6.67 -9.65
N CYS A 424 2.98 -7.72 -9.29
CA CYS A 424 3.10 -9.06 -9.90
C CYS A 424 2.96 -9.04 -11.44
N ILE A 425 2.35 -8.03 -12.01
CA ILE A 425 2.40 -7.61 -13.41
C ILE A 425 2.87 -6.15 -13.45
N ASP A 426 3.62 -5.75 -14.46
CA ASP A 426 4.10 -4.37 -14.58
C ASP A 426 2.95 -3.37 -14.54
N CYS A 427 3.11 -2.32 -13.78
CA CYS A 427 2.10 -1.27 -13.61
C CYS A 427 2.76 0.11 -13.50
N VAL A 428 1.94 1.15 -13.53
CA VAL A 428 2.41 2.53 -13.33
C VAL A 428 2.99 2.67 -11.93
N SER A 429 4.23 3.14 -11.79
CA SER A 429 4.86 3.39 -10.50
C SER A 429 4.13 4.50 -9.74
N PHE A 430 3.83 4.28 -8.47
CA PHE A 430 3.13 5.27 -7.64
C PHE A 430 3.92 6.57 -7.50
N THR A 431 5.18 6.48 -7.09
CA THR A 431 5.99 7.66 -6.74
C THR A 431 6.44 8.48 -7.94
N THR A 432 6.72 7.82 -9.07
CA THR A 432 7.27 8.48 -10.27
C THR A 432 6.27 8.61 -11.42
N GLY A 433 5.17 7.84 -11.42
CA GLY A 433 4.23 7.80 -12.54
C GLY A 433 4.79 7.15 -13.81
N GLU A 434 5.91 6.40 -13.68
CA GLU A 434 6.60 5.76 -14.80
C GLU A 434 6.19 4.30 -14.98
N MET A 435 6.20 3.83 -16.22
CA MET A 435 6.19 2.39 -16.52
C MET A 435 7.59 1.77 -16.46
N LYS A 436 8.64 2.57 -16.64
CA LYS A 436 10.05 2.14 -16.67
C LYS A 436 10.52 1.51 -15.36
N LYS A 437 9.98 1.93 -14.22
CA LYS A 437 10.23 1.32 -12.91
C LYS A 437 9.37 0.07 -12.74
N ARG A 438 9.86 -1.06 -13.24
CA ARG A 438 9.12 -2.31 -13.33
C ARG A 438 9.33 -3.21 -12.11
N TYR A 439 8.27 -3.85 -11.67
CA TYR A 439 8.28 -4.79 -10.52
C TYR A 439 7.84 -6.19 -10.92
N GLY A 440 7.13 -6.32 -12.05
CA GLY A 440 6.33 -7.49 -12.40
C GLY A 440 7.12 -8.74 -12.76
N PHE A 441 6.50 -9.88 -12.56
CA PHE A 441 6.85 -11.16 -13.18
C PHE A 441 6.38 -11.23 -14.65
N ILE A 442 5.40 -10.38 -14.97
CA ILE A 442 4.80 -10.24 -16.29
C ILE A 442 5.15 -8.86 -16.83
N TYR A 443 5.83 -8.85 -17.96
CA TYR A 443 6.12 -7.64 -18.71
C TYR A 443 4.88 -7.15 -19.44
N VAL A 444 4.59 -5.85 -19.37
CA VAL A 444 3.55 -5.20 -20.17
C VAL A 444 4.20 -4.25 -21.15
N ASP A 445 3.90 -4.40 -22.43
CA ASP A 445 4.42 -3.54 -23.50
C ASP A 445 3.77 -2.16 -23.44
N ARG A 446 4.33 -1.31 -22.57
CA ARG A 446 3.97 0.10 -22.42
C ARG A 446 5.18 0.89 -21.96
N ASP A 447 5.39 2.07 -22.55
CA ASP A 447 6.44 3.02 -22.16
C ASP A 447 5.92 4.12 -21.22
N ASN A 448 6.80 5.06 -20.86
CA ASN A 448 6.46 6.17 -19.97
C ASN A 448 5.52 7.20 -20.63
N GLU A 449 5.50 7.27 -21.95
CA GLU A 449 4.67 8.16 -22.77
C GLU A 449 3.29 7.57 -23.06
N GLY A 450 3.08 6.30 -22.68
CA GLY A 450 1.83 5.58 -22.87
C GLY A 450 1.73 4.84 -24.20
N ASN A 451 2.84 4.76 -24.98
CA ASN A 451 2.89 3.96 -26.20
C ASN A 451 3.13 2.49 -25.88
N GLY A 452 2.80 1.63 -26.84
CA GLY A 452 2.95 0.18 -26.77
C GLY A 452 1.65 -0.53 -27.10
N THR A 453 1.72 -1.86 -27.15
CA THR A 453 0.59 -2.72 -27.55
C THR A 453 -0.24 -3.20 -26.36
N LEU A 454 0.24 -2.99 -25.15
CA LEU A 454 -0.28 -3.60 -23.91
C LEU A 454 -0.18 -5.13 -23.87
N GLU A 455 0.56 -5.77 -24.77
CA GLU A 455 0.80 -7.21 -24.73
C GLU A 455 1.51 -7.62 -23.45
N ARG A 456 1.12 -8.80 -22.91
CA ARG A 456 1.69 -9.43 -21.73
C ARG A 456 2.70 -10.48 -22.16
N SER A 457 3.88 -10.50 -21.52
CA SER A 457 4.88 -11.55 -21.71
C SER A 457 5.53 -11.93 -20.40
N LYS A 458 5.92 -13.20 -20.26
CA LYS A 458 6.57 -13.72 -19.06
C LYS A 458 8.01 -13.24 -18.98
N LYS A 459 8.49 -12.92 -17.76
CA LYS A 459 9.91 -12.72 -17.46
C LYS A 459 10.49 -14.00 -16.85
N ASP A 460 11.80 -14.09 -16.70
CA ASP A 460 12.43 -15.27 -16.06
C ASP A 460 11.92 -15.50 -14.63
N SER A 461 11.68 -14.43 -13.89
CA SER A 461 11.11 -14.48 -12.54
C SER A 461 9.71 -15.09 -12.46
N TYR A 462 8.96 -15.16 -13.57
CA TYR A 462 7.64 -15.79 -13.62
C TYR A 462 7.71 -17.29 -13.31
N ASP A 463 8.53 -18.03 -14.04
CA ASP A 463 8.66 -19.48 -13.86
C ASP A 463 9.40 -19.82 -12.55
N TRP A 464 10.32 -18.97 -12.12
CA TRP A 464 10.96 -19.10 -10.82
C TRP A 464 9.92 -18.97 -9.68
N TYR A 465 9.11 -17.92 -9.68
CA TYR A 465 8.11 -17.71 -8.62
C TYR A 465 7.02 -18.80 -8.63
N LYS A 466 6.67 -19.30 -9.80
CA LYS A 466 5.78 -20.47 -9.94
C LYS A 466 6.33 -21.69 -9.20
N LYS A 467 7.65 -21.98 -9.28
CA LYS A 467 8.31 -23.06 -8.52
C LYS A 467 8.26 -22.79 -7.01
N VAL A 468 8.55 -21.55 -6.60
CA VAL A 468 8.48 -21.14 -5.19
C VAL A 468 7.10 -21.44 -4.61
N ILE A 469 6.03 -21.04 -5.29
CA ILE A 469 4.65 -21.28 -4.84
C ILE A 469 4.35 -22.78 -4.80
N ALA A 470 4.69 -23.53 -5.85
CA ALA A 470 4.42 -24.97 -5.95
C ALA A 470 5.10 -25.78 -4.83
N SER A 471 6.30 -25.36 -4.42
CA SER A 471 7.07 -25.98 -3.33
C SER A 471 6.73 -25.44 -1.94
N ASN A 472 5.78 -24.50 -1.81
CA ASN A 472 5.50 -23.76 -0.58
C ASN A 472 6.76 -23.09 0.00
N GLY A 473 7.61 -22.53 -0.88
CA GLY A 473 8.83 -21.81 -0.51
C GLY A 473 10.03 -22.71 -0.18
N GLU A 474 9.99 -24.00 -0.52
CA GLU A 474 11.12 -24.90 -0.28
C GLU A 474 12.15 -24.90 -1.43
N GLU A 475 11.73 -24.63 -2.67
CA GLU A 475 12.60 -24.52 -3.85
C GLU A 475 12.79 -23.04 -4.20
N LEU A 476 13.94 -22.50 -3.89
CA LEU A 476 14.31 -21.10 -4.13
C LEU A 476 15.41 -20.92 -5.19
N ASP A 477 15.98 -22.01 -5.70
CA ASP A 477 17.02 -22.01 -6.74
C ASP A 477 16.49 -21.84 -8.15
#